data_ae7d46771f8d20010d200355a8a164f2
#
_entry.id   ae7d46771f8d20010d200355a8a164f2
#
_cell.length_a   1.000
_cell.length_b   1.000
_cell.length_c   1.000
_cell.angle_alpha   90.00
_cell.angle_beta   90.00
_cell.angle_gamma   90.00
#
_symmetry.space_group_name_H-M   'P 1'
#
loop_
_entity.id
_entity.type
_entity.pdbx_description
1 polymer ?
#
loop_
_entity_poly.entity_id
_entity_poly.type
_entity_poly.pdbx_seq_one_letter_code
_entity_poly.pdbx_strand_id
1 'polypeptide(L)'
;PYDKTTGKVDLTSDKMLNYMAWIQGYAKKYDPEKINAFTSGLGQMFSPDHPFMTGKVGMTITGNWFSEALKEYAPDVPYEVCAVPVPEGGRANSTTFGTNVFAIPAGTDPDKAQLAALFIKFAEQGSINEDNFSVWRSIPVIDAAFDDVSLTKNGDEMYALERKIANSPENGIPALCSVSAELSNQFIALRQNMIYNPDADAKAALQTLQDQMQATMDAK
;
A
#
# COMPACT_ATOMS: atom_id res chain seq x y z
N PRO A 1 5.38 -11.27 -6.91
CA PRO A 1 4.73 -12.60 -6.85
C PRO A 1 4.19 -13.11 -8.21
N TYR A 2 4.14 -12.27 -9.26
CA TYR A 2 3.74 -12.65 -10.60
C TYR A 2 4.65 -12.00 -11.63
N ASP A 3 5.27 -12.81 -12.48
CA ASP A 3 6.13 -12.33 -13.56
C ASP A 3 5.28 -12.14 -14.82
N LYS A 4 5.11 -10.89 -15.24
CA LYS A 4 4.35 -10.53 -16.45
C LYS A 4 5.01 -11.02 -17.73
N THR A 5 6.32 -11.25 -17.73
CA THR A 5 7.08 -11.68 -18.92
C THR A 5 6.84 -13.16 -19.21
N THR A 6 6.83 -13.97 -18.16
CA THR A 6 6.63 -15.42 -18.28
C THR A 6 5.19 -15.84 -18.09
N GLY A 7 4.34 -14.96 -17.55
CA GLY A 7 2.96 -15.30 -17.22
C GLY A 7 2.84 -16.25 -16.01
N LYS A 8 3.84 -16.31 -15.15
CA LYS A 8 3.90 -17.28 -14.04
C LYS A 8 3.91 -16.61 -12.68
N VAL A 9 3.39 -17.34 -11.69
CA VAL A 9 3.57 -17.00 -10.28
C VAL A 9 5.04 -17.21 -9.91
N ASP A 10 5.68 -16.21 -9.33
CA ASP A 10 7.06 -16.26 -8.86
C ASP A 10 7.12 -15.85 -7.38
N LEU A 11 7.26 -16.83 -6.50
CA LEU A 11 7.39 -16.64 -5.06
C LEU A 11 8.74 -17.16 -4.51
N THR A 12 9.57 -17.75 -5.36
CA THR A 12 10.85 -18.35 -4.93
C THR A 12 12.07 -17.62 -5.45
N SER A 13 11.89 -16.41 -6.00
CA SER A 13 13.00 -15.54 -6.37
C SER A 13 13.87 -15.15 -5.16
N ASP A 14 15.15 -14.88 -5.39
CA ASP A 14 16.08 -14.46 -4.33
C ASP A 14 15.55 -13.27 -3.53
N LYS A 15 14.89 -12.32 -4.18
CA LYS A 15 14.28 -11.16 -3.51
C LYS A 15 13.19 -11.58 -2.52
N MET A 16 12.38 -12.57 -2.89
CA MET A 16 11.32 -13.08 -2.02
C MET A 16 11.89 -13.90 -0.86
N LEU A 17 12.89 -14.72 -1.14
CA LEU A 17 13.58 -15.49 -0.09
C LEU A 17 14.29 -14.58 0.91
N ASN A 18 14.98 -13.53 0.44
CA ASN A 18 15.60 -12.51 1.30
C ASN A 18 14.57 -11.77 2.15
N TYR A 19 13.41 -11.44 1.58
CA TYR A 19 12.31 -10.82 2.32
C TYR A 19 11.80 -11.73 3.45
N MET A 20 11.62 -13.02 3.19
CA MET A 20 11.19 -13.97 4.22
C MET A 20 12.26 -14.18 5.29
N ALA A 21 13.52 -14.28 4.92
CA ALA A 21 14.63 -14.37 5.86
C ALA A 21 14.70 -13.12 6.77
N TRP A 22 14.44 -11.94 6.21
CA TRP A 22 14.37 -10.71 7.01
C TRP A 22 13.21 -10.75 8.02
N ILE A 23 12.01 -11.18 7.60
CA ILE A 23 10.85 -11.32 8.50
C ILE A 23 11.14 -12.29 9.64
N GLN A 24 11.68 -13.47 9.31
CA GLN A 24 12.02 -14.48 10.31
C GLN A 24 13.11 -14.00 11.26
N GLY A 25 14.13 -13.29 10.75
CA GLY A 25 15.16 -12.66 11.58
C GLY A 25 14.59 -11.62 12.54
N TYR A 26 13.62 -10.81 12.06
CA TYR A 26 12.93 -9.83 12.89
C TYR A 26 12.07 -10.50 13.98
N ALA A 27 11.35 -11.55 13.61
CA ALA A 27 10.52 -12.32 14.54
C ALA A 27 11.37 -12.97 15.66
N LYS A 28 12.54 -13.52 15.33
CA LYS A 28 13.48 -14.05 16.33
C LYS A 28 13.99 -12.98 17.29
N LYS A 29 14.18 -11.75 16.78
CA LYS A 29 14.70 -10.65 17.59
C LYS A 29 13.67 -10.05 18.54
N TYR A 30 12.42 -9.92 18.13
CA TYR A 30 11.43 -9.08 18.82
C TYR A 30 10.26 -9.82 19.44
N ASP A 31 10.24 -11.14 19.47
CA ASP A 31 9.16 -11.95 20.06
C ASP A 31 7.75 -11.55 19.53
N PRO A 32 7.22 -12.29 18.58
CA PRO A 32 5.94 -11.93 17.92
C PRO A 32 4.76 -11.84 18.86
N GLU A 33 4.74 -12.62 19.95
CA GLU A 33 3.64 -12.57 20.93
C GLU A 33 3.63 -11.25 21.71
N LYS A 34 4.82 -10.74 22.07
CA LYS A 34 4.93 -9.42 22.73
C LYS A 34 4.54 -8.29 21.79
N ILE A 35 4.95 -8.37 20.51
CA ILE A 35 4.53 -7.39 19.51
C ILE A 35 3.01 -7.43 19.35
N ASN A 36 2.42 -8.62 19.24
CA ASN A 36 0.98 -8.77 19.10
C ASN A 36 0.21 -8.25 20.32
N ALA A 37 0.68 -8.55 21.51
CA ALA A 37 0.09 -8.03 22.76
C ALA A 37 0.16 -6.48 22.80
N PHE A 38 1.27 -5.90 22.39
CA PHE A 38 1.41 -4.44 22.28
C PHE A 38 0.46 -3.86 21.24
N THR A 39 0.45 -4.41 20.02
CA THR A 39 -0.35 -3.89 18.91
C THR A 39 -1.85 -4.08 19.11
N SER A 40 -2.28 -5.13 19.81
CA SER A 40 -3.70 -5.37 20.11
C SER A 40 -4.30 -4.32 21.06
N GLY A 41 -3.46 -3.60 21.82
CA GLY A 41 -3.87 -2.51 22.69
C GLY A 41 -3.76 -1.12 22.05
N LEU A 42 -3.42 -1.04 20.76
CA LEU A 42 -3.29 0.23 20.05
C LEU A 42 -4.63 0.69 19.47
N GLY A 43 -4.82 2.01 19.44
CA GLY A 43 -5.98 2.63 18.82
C GLY A 43 -6.05 2.43 17.31
N GLN A 44 -7.21 2.74 16.75
CA GLN A 44 -7.46 2.59 15.31
C GLN A 44 -6.80 3.71 14.50
N MET A 45 -6.68 3.47 13.19
CA MET A 45 -5.96 4.34 12.27
C MET A 45 -6.53 5.77 12.18
N PHE A 46 -7.85 5.93 12.22
CA PHE A 46 -8.56 7.22 12.22
C PHE A 46 -9.17 7.48 13.60
N SER A 47 -8.32 7.60 14.61
CA SER A 47 -8.77 7.76 15.99
C SER A 47 -7.72 8.55 16.78
N PRO A 48 -8.12 9.40 17.74
CA PRO A 48 -7.20 10.18 18.56
C PRO A 48 -6.29 9.30 19.44
N ASP A 49 -6.63 8.03 19.64
CA ASP A 49 -5.81 7.06 20.38
C ASP A 49 -4.82 6.28 19.49
N HIS A 50 -4.66 6.69 18.22
CA HIS A 50 -3.63 6.12 17.34
C HIS A 50 -2.24 6.20 18.00
N PRO A 51 -1.43 5.12 17.95
CA PRO A 51 -0.20 5.02 18.73
C PRO A 51 0.84 6.11 18.42
N PHE A 52 0.89 6.60 17.20
CA PHE A 52 1.76 7.73 16.84
C PHE A 52 1.24 9.05 17.43
N MET A 53 -0.06 9.29 17.40
CA MET A 53 -0.68 10.50 17.95
C MET A 53 -0.55 10.57 19.48
N THR A 54 -0.54 9.42 20.14
CA THR A 54 -0.37 9.31 21.61
C THR A 54 1.07 9.16 22.05
N GLY A 55 2.05 9.21 21.12
CA GLY A 55 3.47 9.09 21.44
C GLY A 55 3.91 7.67 21.85
N LYS A 56 3.07 6.66 21.68
CA LYS A 56 3.43 5.26 21.98
C LYS A 56 4.41 4.66 20.98
N VAL A 57 4.42 5.18 19.76
CA VAL A 57 5.40 4.84 18.72
C VAL A 57 6.01 6.11 18.15
N GLY A 58 7.32 6.10 17.91
CA GLY A 58 8.06 7.25 17.36
C GLY A 58 8.01 7.33 15.83
N MET A 59 7.62 6.27 15.14
CA MET A 59 7.51 6.23 13.67
C MET A 59 6.35 5.31 13.27
N THR A 60 5.72 5.63 12.14
CA THR A 60 4.70 4.77 11.52
C THR A 60 4.85 4.80 10.00
N ILE A 61 4.59 3.68 9.35
CA ILE A 61 4.50 3.61 7.89
C ILE A 61 3.02 3.69 7.53
N THR A 62 2.66 4.70 6.76
CA THR A 62 1.25 4.99 6.44
C THR A 62 1.13 5.66 5.07
N GLY A 63 -0.07 5.99 4.65
CA GLY A 63 -0.32 6.75 3.43
C GLY A 63 -0.29 8.26 3.68
N ASN A 64 -0.23 9.02 2.59
CA ASN A 64 -0.21 10.49 2.61
C ASN A 64 -1.44 11.13 3.29
N TRP A 65 -2.60 10.48 3.23
CA TRP A 65 -3.84 10.89 3.91
C TRP A 65 -3.72 10.96 5.45
N PHE A 66 -2.69 10.36 6.04
CA PHE A 66 -2.50 10.36 7.49
C PHE A 66 -2.21 11.76 8.06
N SER A 67 -1.67 12.65 7.25
CA SER A 67 -1.47 14.06 7.63
C SER A 67 -2.79 14.76 7.95
N GLU A 68 -3.87 14.43 7.25
CA GLU A 68 -5.18 15.03 7.53
C GLU A 68 -5.76 14.45 8.84
N ALA A 69 -5.55 13.16 9.09
CA ALA A 69 -5.90 12.58 10.39
C ALA A 69 -5.12 13.23 11.55
N LEU A 70 -3.84 13.55 11.36
CA LEU A 70 -3.05 14.27 12.36
C LEU A 70 -3.60 15.67 12.60
N LYS A 71 -3.96 16.42 11.55
CA LYS A 71 -4.57 17.75 11.70
C LYS A 71 -5.88 17.70 12.48
N GLU A 72 -6.68 16.67 12.27
CA GLU A 72 -7.98 16.52 12.92
C GLU A 72 -7.86 16.06 14.39
N TYR A 73 -7.05 15.03 14.65
CA TYR A 73 -7.04 14.35 15.94
C TYR A 73 -5.85 14.71 16.84
N ALA A 74 -4.75 15.23 16.28
CA ALA A 74 -3.55 15.53 17.03
C ALA A 74 -2.75 16.70 16.43
N PRO A 75 -3.37 17.90 16.30
CA PRO A 75 -2.77 19.04 15.58
C PRO A 75 -1.45 19.55 16.21
N ASP A 76 -1.24 19.27 17.49
CA ASP A 76 -0.04 19.74 18.21
C ASP A 76 1.11 18.72 18.18
N VAL A 77 0.94 17.56 17.58
CA VAL A 77 2.02 16.56 17.46
C VAL A 77 2.99 16.99 16.37
N PRO A 78 4.25 17.33 16.71
CA PRO A 78 5.25 17.62 15.70
C PRO A 78 5.64 16.34 14.95
N TYR A 79 5.69 16.41 13.63
CA TYR A 79 6.10 15.28 12.81
C TYR A 79 6.80 15.73 11.54
N GLU A 80 7.59 14.82 11.00
CA GLU A 80 8.21 14.94 9.69
C GLU A 80 7.89 13.70 8.84
N VAL A 81 7.96 13.85 7.52
CA VAL A 81 7.72 12.77 6.57
C VAL A 81 9.00 12.46 5.82
N CYS A 82 9.31 11.20 5.69
CA CYS A 82 10.43 10.73 4.90
C CYS A 82 10.04 9.52 4.04
N ALA A 83 10.81 9.28 2.99
CA ALA A 83 10.66 8.04 2.22
C ALA A 83 10.98 6.82 3.12
N VAL A 84 10.29 5.71 2.87
CA VAL A 84 10.57 4.46 3.59
C VAL A 84 12.04 4.07 3.37
N PRO A 85 12.81 3.81 4.44
CA PRO A 85 14.18 3.36 4.32
C PRO A 85 14.27 2.05 3.54
N VAL A 86 15.30 1.94 2.72
CA VAL A 86 15.53 0.74 1.91
C VAL A 86 16.87 0.11 2.28
N PRO A 87 16.99 -1.22 2.20
CA PRO A 87 18.28 -1.89 2.41
C PRO A 87 19.24 -1.55 1.28
N GLU A 88 20.53 -1.84 1.49
CA GLU A 88 21.55 -1.71 0.45
C GLU A 88 21.14 -2.49 -0.81
N GLY A 89 21.23 -1.84 -1.97
CA GLY A 89 20.76 -2.39 -3.25
C GLY A 89 19.23 -2.42 -3.42
N GLY A 90 18.48 -1.89 -2.46
CA GLY A 90 17.03 -1.73 -2.56
C GLY A 90 16.61 -0.58 -3.48
N ARG A 91 15.33 -0.54 -3.82
CA ARG A 91 14.77 0.50 -4.70
C ARG A 91 14.42 1.76 -3.89
N ALA A 92 15.23 2.81 -4.03
CA ALA A 92 14.99 4.08 -3.36
C ALA A 92 13.74 4.78 -3.94
N ASN A 93 13.04 5.53 -3.09
CA ASN A 93 11.80 6.23 -3.45
C ASN A 93 10.73 5.29 -4.06
N SER A 94 10.72 4.03 -3.64
CA SER A 94 9.69 3.07 -4.07
C SER A 94 8.49 3.10 -3.12
N THR A 95 7.31 2.97 -3.69
CA THR A 95 6.06 2.79 -2.95
C THR A 95 5.13 1.86 -3.69
N THR A 96 4.06 1.45 -3.04
CA THR A 96 2.95 0.78 -3.69
C THR A 96 1.87 1.82 -3.96
N PHE A 97 1.52 2.03 -5.22
CA PHE A 97 0.36 2.83 -5.57
C PHE A 97 -0.91 2.01 -5.39
N GLY A 98 -1.83 2.55 -4.60
CA GLY A 98 -3.23 2.16 -4.60
C GLY A 98 -4.06 3.31 -5.15
N THR A 99 -5.10 3.03 -5.92
CA THR A 99 -6.06 4.02 -6.37
C THR A 99 -7.47 3.57 -6.03
N ASN A 100 -8.32 4.53 -5.72
CA ASN A 100 -9.75 4.31 -5.71
C ASN A 100 -10.26 4.45 -7.13
N VAL A 101 -11.18 3.59 -7.53
CA VAL A 101 -11.76 3.59 -8.88
C VAL A 101 -13.26 3.64 -8.81
N PHE A 102 -13.87 4.37 -9.73
CA PHE A 102 -15.28 4.24 -10.03
C PHE A 102 -15.47 3.11 -11.04
N ALA A 103 -16.45 2.26 -10.83
CA ALA A 103 -16.76 1.18 -11.74
C ALA A 103 -18.28 1.10 -11.97
N ILE A 104 -18.67 0.80 -13.21
CA ILE A 104 -20.05 0.49 -13.57
C ILE A 104 -20.13 -1.02 -13.71
N PRO A 105 -20.94 -1.73 -12.88
CA PRO A 105 -21.07 -3.17 -12.97
C PRO A 105 -21.58 -3.62 -14.34
N ALA A 106 -21.08 -4.75 -14.81
CA ALA A 106 -21.61 -5.37 -16.03
C ALA A 106 -23.10 -5.73 -15.84
N GLY A 107 -23.90 -5.49 -16.88
CA GLY A 107 -25.35 -5.72 -16.83
C GLY A 107 -26.16 -4.61 -16.16
N THR A 108 -25.54 -3.47 -15.81
CA THR A 108 -26.29 -2.26 -15.38
C THR A 108 -27.22 -1.82 -16.50
N ASP A 109 -28.44 -1.42 -16.13
CA ASP A 109 -29.41 -0.83 -17.05
C ASP A 109 -28.76 0.31 -17.87
N PRO A 110 -28.99 0.37 -19.20
CA PRO A 110 -28.29 1.35 -20.05
C PRO A 110 -28.45 2.80 -19.64
N ASP A 111 -29.65 3.21 -19.22
CA ASP A 111 -29.90 4.60 -18.82
C ASP A 111 -29.16 4.92 -17.50
N LYS A 112 -29.16 3.99 -16.57
CA LYS A 112 -28.40 4.12 -15.32
C LYS A 112 -26.90 4.11 -15.58
N ALA A 113 -26.41 3.26 -16.49
CA ALA A 113 -25.00 3.23 -16.86
C ALA A 113 -24.55 4.55 -17.49
N GLN A 114 -25.41 5.19 -18.32
CA GLN A 114 -25.12 6.49 -18.90
C GLN A 114 -25.05 7.58 -17.82
N LEU A 115 -25.99 7.61 -16.87
CA LEU A 115 -25.97 8.55 -15.75
C LEU A 115 -24.73 8.33 -14.87
N ALA A 116 -24.37 7.09 -14.58
CA ALA A 116 -23.16 6.77 -13.82
C ALA A 116 -21.89 7.25 -14.55
N ALA A 117 -21.82 7.07 -15.87
CA ALA A 117 -20.71 7.56 -16.68
C ALA A 117 -20.59 9.08 -16.67
N LEU A 118 -21.73 9.81 -16.70
CA LEU A 118 -21.76 11.26 -16.56
C LEU A 118 -21.28 11.71 -15.17
N PHE A 119 -21.68 11.00 -14.12
CA PHE A 119 -21.18 11.27 -12.76
C PHE A 119 -19.67 11.05 -12.66
N ILE A 120 -19.16 9.92 -13.19
CA ILE A 120 -17.71 9.63 -13.20
C ILE A 120 -16.97 10.75 -13.94
N LYS A 121 -17.45 11.13 -15.12
CA LYS A 121 -16.86 12.24 -15.89
C LYS A 121 -16.83 13.56 -15.11
N PHE A 122 -17.88 13.85 -14.35
CA PHE A 122 -17.93 15.02 -13.47
C PHE A 122 -16.93 14.92 -12.32
N ALA A 123 -16.90 13.76 -11.63
CA ALA A 123 -16.03 13.53 -10.48
C ALA A 123 -14.53 13.56 -10.84
N GLU A 124 -14.18 13.26 -12.10
CA GLU A 124 -12.80 13.29 -12.61
C GLU A 124 -12.40 14.66 -13.20
N GLN A 125 -13.17 15.72 -12.99
CA GLN A 125 -12.76 17.06 -13.42
C GLN A 125 -11.62 17.58 -12.54
N GLY A 126 -10.73 18.41 -13.11
CA GLY A 126 -9.55 18.92 -12.43
C GLY A 126 -9.86 19.62 -11.10
N SER A 127 -10.89 20.48 -11.07
CA SER A 127 -11.32 21.15 -9.84
C SER A 127 -11.75 20.19 -8.73
N ILE A 128 -12.42 19.09 -9.07
CA ILE A 128 -12.82 18.08 -8.08
C ILE A 128 -11.58 17.30 -7.57
N ASN A 129 -10.60 17.07 -8.44
CA ASN A 129 -9.33 16.46 -8.01
C ASN A 129 -8.54 17.37 -7.05
N GLU A 130 -8.55 18.69 -7.28
CA GLU A 130 -7.95 19.68 -6.37
C GLU A 130 -8.66 19.69 -5.00
N ASP A 131 -9.99 19.65 -4.99
CA ASP A 131 -10.79 19.56 -3.77
C ASP A 131 -10.50 18.23 -3.02
N ASN A 132 -10.44 17.11 -3.71
CA ASN A 132 -10.08 15.83 -3.13
C ASN A 132 -8.66 15.83 -2.55
N PHE A 133 -7.71 16.48 -3.21
CA PHE A 133 -6.37 16.65 -2.65
C PHE A 133 -6.40 17.49 -1.38
N SER A 134 -7.14 18.58 -1.36
CA SER A 134 -7.22 19.48 -0.19
C SER A 134 -7.86 18.83 1.05
N VAL A 135 -8.79 17.89 0.84
CA VAL A 135 -9.54 17.22 1.92
C VAL A 135 -8.90 15.89 2.33
N TRP A 136 -8.42 15.09 1.36
CA TRP A 136 -7.97 13.72 1.59
C TRP A 136 -6.49 13.49 1.25
N ARG A 137 -5.81 14.50 0.75
CA ARG A 137 -4.47 14.39 0.15
C ARG A 137 -4.37 13.30 -0.92
N SER A 138 -5.46 13.04 -1.60
CA SER A 138 -5.45 12.12 -2.74
C SER A 138 -4.65 12.73 -3.88
N ILE A 139 -3.56 12.09 -4.28
CA ILE A 139 -2.75 12.57 -5.41
C ILE A 139 -3.62 12.59 -6.66
N PRO A 140 -3.73 13.74 -7.35
CA PRO A 140 -4.52 13.84 -8.57
C PRO A 140 -4.08 12.83 -9.63
N VAL A 141 -5.04 12.23 -10.32
CA VAL A 141 -4.79 11.28 -11.43
C VAL A 141 -4.70 11.99 -12.79
N ILE A 142 -5.06 13.27 -12.85
CA ILE A 142 -4.98 14.10 -14.05
C ILE A 142 -3.66 14.87 -14.03
N ASP A 143 -2.85 14.70 -15.08
CA ASP A 143 -1.51 15.31 -15.17
C ASP A 143 -1.50 16.82 -14.90
N ALA A 144 -2.45 17.55 -15.43
CA ALA A 144 -2.55 19.00 -15.23
C ALA A 144 -2.78 19.37 -13.75
N ALA A 145 -3.62 18.62 -13.02
CA ALA A 145 -3.84 18.82 -11.58
C ALA A 145 -2.65 18.30 -10.76
N PHE A 146 -2.03 17.20 -11.17
CA PHE A 146 -0.83 16.68 -10.52
C PHE A 146 0.35 17.66 -10.61
N ASP A 147 0.48 18.38 -11.72
CA ASP A 147 1.54 19.38 -11.93
C ASP A 147 1.19 20.78 -11.41
N ASP A 148 -0.04 20.97 -10.89
CA ASP A 148 -0.44 22.26 -10.35
C ASP A 148 0.33 22.59 -9.08
N VAL A 149 1.26 23.54 -9.23
CA VAL A 149 2.04 24.06 -8.10
C VAL A 149 1.20 24.79 -7.06
N SER A 150 -0.07 25.12 -7.37
CA SER A 150 -0.96 25.72 -6.40
C SER A 150 -1.25 24.81 -5.22
N LEU A 151 -1.18 23.50 -5.43
CA LEU A 151 -1.28 22.48 -4.38
C LEU A 151 -0.08 22.51 -3.43
N THR A 152 1.01 23.16 -3.83
CA THR A 152 2.22 23.34 -3.01
C THR A 152 2.38 24.78 -2.46
N LYS A 153 1.40 25.66 -2.69
CA LYS A 153 1.48 27.10 -2.37
C LYS A 153 1.81 27.43 -0.92
N ASN A 154 1.59 26.51 -0.01
CA ASN A 154 1.86 26.71 1.42
C ASN A 154 3.20 26.13 1.88
N GLY A 155 4.15 25.89 0.95
CA GLY A 155 5.44 25.29 1.29
C GLY A 155 5.31 23.85 1.75
N ASP A 156 4.36 23.12 1.17
CA ASP A 156 4.10 21.72 1.53
C ASP A 156 5.24 20.82 1.02
N GLU A 157 6.31 20.76 1.82
CA GLU A 157 7.47 19.91 1.55
C GLU A 157 7.08 18.43 1.42
N MET A 158 6.01 18.03 2.10
CA MET A 158 5.47 16.69 2.02
C MET A 158 4.92 16.40 0.63
N TYR A 159 4.19 17.34 0.02
CA TYR A 159 3.69 17.16 -1.35
C TYR A 159 4.84 17.05 -2.37
N ALA A 160 5.91 17.82 -2.18
CA ALA A 160 7.09 17.70 -3.01
C ALA A 160 7.73 16.31 -2.92
N LEU A 161 7.80 15.74 -1.72
CA LEU A 161 8.26 14.37 -1.52
C LEU A 161 7.30 13.36 -2.15
N GLU A 162 5.99 13.51 -1.96
CA GLU A 162 4.96 12.66 -2.56
C GLU A 162 5.06 12.64 -4.09
N ARG A 163 5.19 13.81 -4.72
CA ARG A 163 5.41 13.92 -6.18
C ARG A 163 6.69 13.22 -6.62
N LYS A 164 7.78 13.41 -5.89
CA LYS A 164 9.05 12.74 -6.17
C LYS A 164 8.91 11.22 -6.12
N ILE A 165 8.22 10.70 -5.11
CA ILE A 165 7.96 9.28 -4.97
C ILE A 165 7.02 8.81 -6.08
N ALA A 166 5.94 9.55 -6.36
CA ALA A 166 4.96 9.21 -7.39
C ALA A 166 5.60 9.11 -8.78
N ASN A 167 6.53 10.00 -9.11
CA ASN A 167 7.26 9.99 -10.38
C ASN A 167 8.45 9.03 -10.41
N SER A 168 8.70 8.29 -9.34
CA SER A 168 9.83 7.36 -9.31
C SER A 168 9.61 6.19 -10.26
N PRO A 169 10.59 5.85 -11.13
CA PRO A 169 10.52 4.64 -11.94
C PRO A 169 10.61 3.35 -11.11
N GLU A 170 10.97 3.48 -9.84
CA GLU A 170 11.10 2.37 -8.89
C GLU A 170 9.77 2.00 -8.21
N ASN A 171 8.69 2.71 -8.53
CA ASN A 171 7.38 2.38 -7.98
C ASN A 171 6.88 1.03 -8.43
N GLY A 172 6.25 0.32 -7.50
CA GLY A 172 5.63 -0.97 -7.74
C GLY A 172 4.12 -0.87 -7.89
N ILE A 173 3.60 -1.24 -9.03
CA ILE A 173 2.20 -1.59 -9.18
C ILE A 173 2.13 -3.11 -9.05
N PRO A 174 1.32 -3.66 -8.12
CA PRO A 174 1.15 -5.10 -8.03
C PRO A 174 0.75 -5.68 -9.38
N ALA A 175 1.48 -6.68 -9.85
CA ALA A 175 1.12 -7.37 -11.08
C ALA A 175 -0.17 -8.14 -10.86
N LEU A 176 -1.20 -7.81 -11.64
CA LEU A 176 -2.50 -8.46 -11.56
C LEU A 176 -2.51 -9.71 -12.44
N CYS A 177 -3.05 -10.78 -11.91
CA CYS A 177 -3.36 -12.04 -12.61
C CYS A 177 -4.71 -12.58 -12.14
N SER A 178 -5.23 -13.63 -12.78
CA SER A 178 -6.54 -14.19 -12.47
C SER A 178 -6.70 -14.73 -11.04
N VAL A 179 -5.58 -14.93 -10.32
CA VAL A 179 -5.56 -15.41 -8.93
C VAL A 179 -5.02 -14.38 -7.93
N SER A 180 -4.89 -13.11 -8.31
CA SER A 180 -4.25 -12.08 -7.48
C SER A 180 -4.84 -11.94 -6.08
N ALA A 181 -6.16 -11.95 -5.94
CA ALA A 181 -6.82 -11.81 -4.64
C ALA A 181 -6.54 -13.02 -3.74
N GLU A 182 -6.64 -14.23 -4.28
CA GLU A 182 -6.36 -15.45 -3.56
C GLU A 182 -4.88 -15.55 -3.18
N LEU A 183 -3.98 -15.29 -4.13
CA LEU A 183 -2.54 -15.24 -3.89
C LEU A 183 -2.19 -14.25 -2.77
N SER A 184 -2.79 -13.07 -2.78
CA SER A 184 -2.56 -12.06 -1.73
C SER A 184 -2.97 -12.59 -0.35
N ASN A 185 -4.15 -13.17 -0.23
CA ASN A 185 -4.64 -13.71 1.03
C ASN A 185 -3.78 -14.86 1.55
N GLN A 186 -3.44 -15.80 0.69
CA GLN A 186 -2.59 -16.94 1.04
C GLN A 186 -1.17 -16.50 1.40
N PHE A 187 -0.63 -15.52 0.70
CA PHE A 187 0.69 -14.97 1.00
C PHE A 187 0.71 -14.23 2.35
N ILE A 188 -0.35 -13.49 2.71
CA ILE A 188 -0.49 -12.86 4.01
C ILE A 188 -0.50 -13.92 5.12
N ALA A 189 -1.28 -14.99 4.96
CA ALA A 189 -1.35 -16.09 5.91
C ALA A 189 0.01 -16.80 6.07
N LEU A 190 0.70 -17.07 4.94
CA LEU A 190 2.03 -17.67 4.95
C LEU A 190 3.04 -16.76 5.68
N ARG A 191 3.06 -15.47 5.38
CA ARG A 191 3.92 -14.49 6.06
C ARG A 191 3.66 -14.47 7.56
N GLN A 192 2.40 -14.49 7.98
CA GLN A 192 2.03 -14.52 9.39
C GLN A 192 2.52 -15.82 10.05
N ASN A 193 2.40 -16.95 9.38
CA ASN A 193 2.95 -18.22 9.85
C ASN A 193 4.47 -18.14 10.06
N MET A 194 5.22 -17.52 9.13
CA MET A 194 6.67 -17.34 9.26
C MET A 194 7.07 -16.43 10.42
N ILE A 195 6.20 -15.49 10.80
CA ILE A 195 6.42 -14.64 11.98
C ILE A 195 6.30 -15.46 13.27
N TYR A 196 5.28 -16.31 13.39
CA TYR A 196 5.06 -17.11 14.59
C TYR A 196 5.91 -18.40 14.63
N ASN A 197 6.40 -18.84 13.48
CA ASN A 197 7.27 -20.03 13.34
C ASN A 197 8.55 -19.63 12.59
N PRO A 198 9.44 -18.83 13.20
CA PRO A 198 10.57 -18.24 12.49
C PRO A 198 11.68 -19.25 12.10
N ASP A 199 11.56 -20.50 12.50
CA ASP A 199 12.44 -21.60 12.08
C ASP A 199 11.86 -22.47 10.96
N ALA A 200 10.65 -22.16 10.50
CA ALA A 200 10.02 -22.88 9.40
C ALA A 200 10.77 -22.69 8.07
N ASP A 201 10.73 -23.70 7.22
CA ASP A 201 11.32 -23.64 5.88
C ASP A 201 10.49 -22.73 4.96
N ALA A 202 10.88 -21.46 4.90
CA ALA A 202 10.21 -20.44 4.08
C ALA A 202 10.28 -20.80 2.59
N LYS A 203 11.37 -21.41 2.11
CA LYS A 203 11.51 -21.78 0.69
C LYS A 203 10.52 -22.86 0.30
N ALA A 204 10.42 -23.91 1.09
CA ALA A 204 9.47 -25.00 0.84
C ALA A 204 8.02 -24.49 0.90
N ALA A 205 7.69 -23.63 1.87
CA ALA A 205 6.36 -23.05 2.00
C ALA A 205 5.99 -22.12 0.82
N LEU A 206 6.93 -21.29 0.36
CA LEU A 206 6.74 -20.44 -0.81
C LEU A 206 6.59 -21.26 -2.09
N GLN A 207 7.38 -22.34 -2.26
CA GLN A 207 7.25 -23.22 -3.40
C GLN A 207 5.88 -23.90 -3.44
N THR A 208 5.42 -24.41 -2.32
CA THR A 208 4.07 -25.02 -2.21
C THR A 208 2.97 -24.03 -2.61
N LEU A 209 3.03 -22.80 -2.09
CA LEU A 209 2.06 -21.77 -2.44
C LEU A 209 2.15 -21.38 -3.93
N GLN A 210 3.35 -21.26 -4.47
CA GLN A 210 3.58 -20.97 -5.89
C GLN A 210 2.93 -22.03 -6.78
N ASP A 211 3.17 -23.29 -6.51
CA ASP A 211 2.66 -24.43 -7.31
C ASP A 211 1.13 -24.48 -7.23
N GLN A 212 0.55 -24.27 -6.05
CA GLN A 212 -0.89 -24.20 -5.85
C GLN A 212 -1.53 -23.07 -6.64
N MET A 213 -0.96 -21.86 -6.56
CA MET A 213 -1.51 -20.70 -7.26
C MET A 213 -1.33 -20.79 -8.77
N GLN A 214 -0.23 -21.37 -9.24
CA GLN A 214 -0.02 -21.63 -10.67
C GLN A 214 -1.06 -22.62 -11.19
N ALA A 215 -1.27 -23.74 -10.49
CA ALA A 215 -2.28 -24.73 -10.88
C ALA A 215 -3.70 -24.11 -10.92
N THR A 216 -4.04 -23.28 -9.94
CA THR A 216 -5.34 -22.56 -9.93
C THR A 216 -5.46 -21.58 -11.10
N MET A 217 -4.38 -20.94 -11.48
CA MET A 217 -4.35 -20.02 -12.62
C MET A 217 -4.48 -20.73 -13.96
N ASP A 218 -3.81 -21.89 -14.10
CA ASP A 218 -3.84 -22.70 -15.33
C ASP A 218 -5.19 -23.38 -15.54
N ALA A 219 -6.01 -23.52 -14.49
CA ALA A 219 -7.34 -24.11 -14.54
C ALA A 219 -8.46 -23.11 -14.91
N LYS A 220 -8.16 -21.81 -14.99
CA LYS A 220 -9.11 -20.73 -15.34
C LYS A 220 -8.99 -20.33 -16.79
#